data_78ef265fe666125afab8c5d8f2d9bdb0
#
_entry.id   78ef265fe666125afab8c5d8f2d9bdb0
#
_cell.length_a   1.000
_cell.length_b   1.000
_cell.length_c   1.000
_cell.angle_alpha   90.00
_cell.angle_beta   90.00
_cell.angle_gamma   90.00
#
_symmetry.space_group_name_H-M   'P 1'
#
loop_
_entity.id
_entity.type
_entity.pdbx_description
1 polymer ?
#
loop_
_entity_poly.entity_id
_entity_poly.type
_entity_poly.pdbx_seq_one_letter_code
_entity_poly.pdbx_strand_id
1 'polypeptide(L)'
;MQFDIFFISYQEPNADQNWDHLRTRFPYAKRLHGIKGIHRAHQEAARLSFTDKFWVVDGDSQVVDDFDFVVDSEDLWADAVYVYRARNPVNGLEYGNAGIKLLPKTQTLAMNTDTTDMTTSISKNFFPQMTVASVTCFNTDNYNTWRSAFRECVKLASGVIEGQNNTETLERLNVWTTQACGDFADE
;
A
#
# COMPACT_ATOMS: atom_id res chain seq x y z
N MET A 1 -2.08 -19.49 -8.49
CA MET A 1 -2.12 -19.98 -7.08
C MET A 1 -2.79 -18.91 -6.24
N GLN A 2 -3.64 -19.28 -5.28
CA GLN A 2 -4.33 -18.32 -4.41
C GLN A 2 -3.53 -18.18 -3.12
N PHE A 3 -3.11 -16.95 -2.80
CA PHE A 3 -2.44 -16.61 -1.54
C PHE A 3 -3.44 -16.05 -0.52
N ASP A 4 -3.13 -16.19 0.77
CA ASP A 4 -3.90 -15.53 1.84
C ASP A 4 -3.94 -14.01 1.63
N ILE A 5 -5.07 -13.38 1.94
CA ILE A 5 -5.25 -11.91 1.90
C ILE A 5 -5.50 -11.40 3.32
N PHE A 6 -4.68 -10.43 3.74
CA PHE A 6 -4.82 -9.75 5.02
C PHE A 6 -5.08 -8.27 4.83
N PHE A 7 -6.19 -7.79 5.38
CA PHE A 7 -6.49 -6.37 5.49
C PHE A 7 -5.99 -5.86 6.84
N ILE A 8 -5.03 -4.94 6.82
CA ILE A 8 -4.42 -4.40 8.05
C ILE A 8 -4.94 -3.00 8.30
N SER A 9 -5.57 -2.79 9.46
CA SER A 9 -6.12 -1.48 9.83
C SER A 9 -5.85 -1.14 11.29
N TYR A 10 -5.78 0.16 11.58
CA TYR A 10 -5.54 0.66 12.95
C TYR A 10 -6.51 1.80 13.33
N GLN A 11 -6.37 2.97 12.75
CA GLN A 11 -7.16 4.17 13.06
C GLN A 11 -7.61 4.93 11.81
N GLU A 12 -7.57 4.28 10.64
CA GLU A 12 -8.04 4.88 9.39
C GLU A 12 -9.56 5.09 9.46
N PRO A 13 -10.07 6.31 9.24
CA PRO A 13 -11.50 6.63 9.42
C PRO A 13 -12.43 5.79 8.52
N ASN A 14 -11.94 5.39 7.35
CA ASN A 14 -12.67 4.63 6.33
C ASN A 14 -12.33 3.13 6.31
N ALA A 15 -11.57 2.63 7.31
CA ALA A 15 -11.13 1.24 7.34
C ALA A 15 -12.28 0.23 7.30
N ASP A 16 -13.39 0.51 7.95
CA ASP A 16 -14.54 -0.39 7.96
C ASP A 16 -15.21 -0.45 6.57
N GLN A 17 -15.35 0.68 5.89
CA GLN A 17 -15.89 0.74 4.54
C GLN A 17 -14.99 -0.01 3.55
N ASN A 18 -13.69 0.21 3.61
CA ASN A 18 -12.72 -0.45 2.74
C ASN A 18 -12.66 -1.97 3.01
N TRP A 19 -12.80 -2.37 4.28
CA TRP A 19 -12.91 -3.77 4.64
C TRP A 19 -14.18 -4.42 4.08
N ASP A 20 -15.33 -3.77 4.22
CA ASP A 20 -16.59 -4.27 3.68
C ASP A 20 -16.56 -4.42 2.16
N HIS A 21 -15.94 -3.46 1.47
CA HIS A 21 -15.70 -3.55 0.03
C HIS A 21 -14.82 -4.76 -0.33
N LEU A 22 -13.69 -4.94 0.36
CA LEU A 22 -12.77 -6.06 0.11
C LEU A 22 -13.45 -7.41 0.36
N ARG A 23 -14.07 -7.60 1.54
CA ARG A 23 -14.66 -8.89 1.94
C ARG A 23 -15.86 -9.31 1.09
N THR A 24 -16.57 -8.36 0.48
CA THR A 24 -17.69 -8.66 -0.43
C THR A 24 -17.19 -9.38 -1.67
N ARG A 25 -16.04 -9.01 -2.19
CA ARG A 25 -15.42 -9.64 -3.35
C ARG A 25 -14.55 -10.85 -2.98
N PHE A 26 -13.91 -10.79 -1.83
CA PHE A 26 -12.95 -11.79 -1.34
C PHE A 26 -13.32 -12.25 0.08
N PRO A 27 -14.38 -13.06 0.25
CA PRO A 27 -14.91 -13.42 1.57
C PRO A 27 -13.94 -14.26 2.42
N TYR A 28 -12.87 -14.79 1.82
CA TYR A 28 -11.80 -15.50 2.51
C TYR A 28 -10.69 -14.58 3.05
N ALA A 29 -10.73 -13.29 2.72
CA ALA A 29 -9.80 -12.32 3.30
C ALA A 29 -9.96 -12.24 4.83
N LYS A 30 -8.87 -11.97 5.51
CA LYS A 30 -8.79 -11.87 6.98
C LYS A 30 -8.47 -10.45 7.38
N ARG A 31 -9.11 -9.91 8.41
CA ARG A 31 -8.82 -8.59 8.93
C ARG A 31 -7.94 -8.67 10.17
N LEU A 32 -6.88 -7.88 10.19
CA LEU A 32 -6.06 -7.60 11.37
C LEU A 32 -6.28 -6.14 11.75
N HIS A 33 -6.94 -5.91 12.88
CA HIS A 33 -7.28 -4.58 13.34
C HIS A 33 -6.67 -4.26 14.70
N GLY A 34 -6.24 -3.01 14.89
CA GLY A 34 -5.80 -2.49 16.19
C GLY A 34 -4.39 -2.91 16.62
N ILE A 35 -3.61 -3.53 15.74
CA ILE A 35 -2.21 -3.88 16.05
C ILE A 35 -1.35 -2.62 15.89
N LYS A 36 -0.82 -2.12 17.01
CA LYS A 36 0.05 -0.95 17.03
C LYS A 36 1.43 -1.27 16.46
N GLY A 37 1.82 -0.52 15.44
CA GLY A 37 3.12 -0.61 14.76
C GLY A 37 3.07 -1.45 13.48
N ILE A 38 3.53 -0.82 12.39
CA ILE A 38 3.45 -1.40 11.04
C ILE A 38 4.20 -2.73 10.94
N HIS A 39 5.40 -2.84 11.48
CA HIS A 39 6.19 -4.08 11.48
C HIS A 39 5.44 -5.23 12.16
N ARG A 40 4.91 -4.97 13.36
CA ARG A 40 4.17 -5.98 14.14
C ARG A 40 2.92 -6.45 13.43
N ALA A 41 2.17 -5.55 12.80
CA ALA A 41 0.97 -5.89 12.05
C ALA A 41 1.28 -6.81 10.86
N HIS A 42 2.37 -6.54 10.14
CA HIS A 42 2.82 -7.37 9.02
C HIS A 42 3.40 -8.72 9.47
N GLN A 43 4.15 -8.75 10.57
CA GLN A 43 4.63 -10.01 11.16
C GLN A 43 3.47 -10.88 11.64
N GLU A 44 2.41 -10.28 12.19
CA GLU A 44 1.22 -11.03 12.59
C GLU A 44 0.48 -11.60 11.38
N ALA A 45 0.35 -10.84 10.28
CA ALA A 45 -0.17 -11.37 9.02
C ALA A 45 0.65 -12.56 8.52
N ALA A 46 1.97 -12.43 8.52
CA ALA A 46 2.88 -13.51 8.14
C ALA A 46 2.72 -14.75 9.02
N ARG A 47 2.58 -14.55 10.34
CA ARG A 47 2.39 -15.64 11.30
C ARG A 47 1.09 -16.42 11.05
N LEU A 48 0.02 -15.72 10.69
CA LEU A 48 -1.31 -16.28 10.44
C LEU A 48 -1.51 -16.79 9.01
N SER A 49 -0.57 -16.49 8.11
CA SER A 49 -0.64 -16.98 6.74
C SER A 49 -0.40 -18.49 6.66
N PHE A 50 -1.20 -19.17 5.85
CA PHE A 50 -1.00 -20.58 5.48
C PHE A 50 -0.15 -20.75 4.21
N THR A 51 0.01 -19.67 3.44
CA THR A 51 0.78 -19.67 2.19
C THR A 51 2.15 -19.05 2.37
N ASP A 52 3.13 -19.45 1.53
CA ASP A 52 4.52 -18.97 1.59
C ASP A 52 4.65 -17.48 1.20
N LYS A 53 3.69 -16.98 0.46
CA LYS A 53 3.47 -15.56 0.21
C LYS A 53 2.05 -15.19 0.63
N PHE A 54 1.83 -13.93 0.96
CA PHE A 54 0.50 -13.44 1.32
C PHE A 54 0.33 -12.00 0.89
N TRP A 55 -0.90 -11.65 0.58
CA TRP A 55 -1.29 -10.30 0.26
C TRP A 55 -1.55 -9.48 1.52
N VAL A 56 -1.14 -8.23 1.48
CA VAL A 56 -1.53 -7.22 2.47
C VAL A 56 -2.24 -6.08 1.75
N VAL A 57 -3.36 -5.65 2.30
CA VAL A 57 -4.14 -4.48 1.91
C VAL A 57 -4.17 -3.53 3.10
N ASP A 58 -3.68 -2.31 2.92
CA ASP A 58 -3.68 -1.30 3.98
C ASP A 58 -5.09 -0.72 4.21
N GLY A 59 -5.39 -0.30 5.44
CA GLY A 59 -6.73 0.11 5.87
C GLY A 59 -7.32 1.32 5.14
N ASP A 60 -6.47 2.17 4.57
CA ASP A 60 -6.85 3.30 3.73
C ASP A 60 -6.95 2.98 2.23
N SER A 61 -6.76 1.72 1.85
CA SER A 61 -6.74 1.28 0.45
C SER A 61 -8.06 0.62 0.04
N GLN A 62 -8.73 1.19 -0.95
CA GLN A 62 -9.86 0.57 -1.63
C GLN A 62 -9.37 -0.16 -2.89
N VAL A 63 -9.58 -1.46 -2.96
CA VAL A 63 -9.19 -2.30 -4.09
C VAL A 63 -10.02 -1.94 -5.33
N VAL A 64 -9.36 -1.71 -6.48
CA VAL A 64 -10.07 -1.42 -7.75
C VAL A 64 -10.77 -2.67 -8.28
N ASP A 65 -11.85 -2.49 -9.05
CA ASP A 65 -12.74 -3.58 -9.45
C ASP A 65 -12.08 -4.64 -10.34
N ASP A 66 -11.11 -4.26 -11.13
CA ASP A 66 -10.38 -5.13 -12.06
C ASP A 66 -9.16 -5.82 -11.43
N PHE A 67 -8.86 -5.57 -10.14
CA PHE A 67 -7.78 -6.26 -9.43
C PHE A 67 -8.30 -7.48 -8.66
N ASP A 68 -7.79 -8.66 -8.97
CA ASP A 68 -8.31 -9.95 -8.48
C ASP A 68 -7.34 -10.75 -7.59
N PHE A 69 -6.18 -10.19 -7.24
CA PHE A 69 -5.11 -10.86 -6.46
C PHE A 69 -4.53 -12.12 -7.12
N VAL A 70 -4.69 -12.25 -8.43
CA VAL A 70 -4.11 -13.35 -9.20
C VAL A 70 -2.73 -12.96 -9.72
N VAL A 71 -1.77 -13.82 -9.49
CA VAL A 71 -0.40 -13.70 -10.02
C VAL A 71 0.07 -15.05 -10.53
N ASP A 72 0.89 -15.05 -11.54
CA ASP A 72 1.56 -16.27 -11.99
C ASP A 72 2.66 -16.63 -10.99
N SER A 73 2.57 -17.82 -10.40
CA SER A 73 3.52 -18.26 -9.38
C SER A 73 4.89 -18.61 -9.95
N GLU A 74 4.99 -18.88 -11.25
CA GLU A 74 6.26 -19.18 -11.91
C GLU A 74 7.16 -17.95 -12.04
N ASP A 75 6.54 -16.75 -12.07
CA ASP A 75 7.24 -15.47 -12.15
C ASP A 75 7.64 -14.90 -10.78
N LEU A 76 7.27 -15.57 -9.68
CA LEU A 76 7.49 -15.06 -8.34
C LEU A 76 8.80 -15.59 -7.72
N TRP A 77 9.70 -14.70 -7.40
CA TRP A 77 10.88 -15.04 -6.58
C TRP A 77 10.46 -15.30 -5.13
N ALA A 78 11.00 -16.36 -4.54
CA ALA A 78 10.58 -16.83 -3.22
C ALA A 78 10.70 -15.77 -2.11
N ASP A 79 11.76 -14.94 -2.15
CA ASP A 79 12.10 -13.93 -1.16
C ASP A 79 11.73 -12.49 -1.56
N ALA A 80 11.07 -12.31 -2.71
CA ALA A 80 10.76 -10.99 -3.24
C ALA A 80 9.50 -10.37 -2.66
N VAL A 81 9.54 -9.04 -2.51
CA VAL A 81 8.43 -8.15 -2.21
C VAL A 81 7.91 -7.55 -3.51
N TYR A 82 6.61 -7.64 -3.75
CA TYR A 82 5.93 -7.03 -4.88
C TYR A 82 4.98 -5.95 -4.39
N VAL A 83 5.15 -4.72 -4.88
CA VAL A 83 4.34 -3.56 -4.48
C VAL A 83 3.57 -3.05 -5.68
N TYR A 84 2.27 -2.89 -5.52
CA TYR A 84 1.37 -2.46 -6.57
C TYR A 84 1.12 -0.96 -6.50
N ARG A 85 0.84 -0.37 -7.68
CA ARG A 85 0.48 1.04 -7.76
C ARG A 85 -0.88 1.29 -7.13
N ALA A 86 -1.01 2.48 -6.55
CA ALA A 86 -2.29 3.02 -6.14
C ALA A 86 -2.56 4.34 -6.86
N ARG A 87 -3.82 4.64 -7.08
CA ARG A 87 -4.29 5.93 -7.56
C ARG A 87 -4.52 6.88 -6.40
N ASN A 88 -4.04 8.10 -6.55
CA ASN A 88 -4.32 9.20 -5.64
C ASN A 88 -5.70 9.81 -5.98
N PRO A 89 -6.65 9.88 -5.04
CA PRO A 89 -8.00 10.38 -5.30
C PRO A 89 -8.07 11.88 -5.53
N VAL A 90 -7.06 12.64 -5.08
CA VAL A 90 -7.06 14.11 -5.15
C VAL A 90 -6.50 14.63 -6.47
N ASN A 91 -5.45 14.00 -7.00
CA ASN A 91 -4.73 14.50 -8.17
C ASN A 91 -4.52 13.47 -9.28
N GLY A 92 -5.07 12.27 -9.13
CA GLY A 92 -5.01 11.21 -10.13
C GLY A 92 -3.64 10.56 -10.34
N LEU A 93 -2.61 10.93 -9.57
CA LEU A 93 -1.29 10.30 -9.66
C LEU A 93 -1.36 8.79 -9.39
N GLU A 94 -0.68 8.02 -10.23
CA GLU A 94 -0.57 6.57 -10.10
C GLU A 94 0.88 6.17 -9.84
N TYR A 95 1.17 5.75 -8.61
CA TYR A 95 2.52 5.34 -8.21
C TYR A 95 2.47 4.28 -7.10
N GLY A 96 3.61 3.61 -6.88
CA GLY A 96 3.72 2.62 -5.82
C GLY A 96 3.74 3.27 -4.44
N ASN A 97 2.64 3.14 -3.69
CA ASN A 97 2.56 3.62 -2.31
C ASN A 97 2.51 2.48 -1.28
N ALA A 98 2.64 1.24 -1.74
CA ALA A 98 2.60 0.03 -0.94
C ALA A 98 1.25 -0.26 -0.23
N GLY A 99 0.15 0.34 -0.67
CA GLY A 99 -1.19 0.05 -0.13
C GLY A 99 -1.65 -1.39 -0.40
N ILE A 100 -1.24 -1.97 -1.55
CA ILE A 100 -1.35 -3.41 -1.83
C ILE A 100 0.02 -3.98 -2.14
N LYS A 101 0.36 -5.07 -1.47
CA LYS A 101 1.66 -5.73 -1.58
C LYS A 101 1.54 -7.25 -1.40
N LEU A 102 2.36 -7.98 -2.15
CA LEU A 102 2.55 -9.42 -1.97
C LEU A 102 3.89 -9.66 -1.29
N LEU A 103 3.85 -10.26 -0.11
CA LEU A 103 4.99 -10.38 0.79
C LEU A 103 5.42 -11.83 0.98
N PRO A 104 6.73 -12.12 1.05
CA PRO A 104 7.25 -13.43 1.40
C PRO A 104 7.15 -13.66 2.91
N LYS A 105 6.52 -14.75 3.32
CA LYS A 105 6.24 -15.08 4.73
C LYS A 105 7.50 -15.13 5.58
N THR A 106 8.49 -15.92 5.16
CA THR A 106 9.72 -16.14 5.92
C THR A 106 10.49 -14.85 6.17
N GLN A 107 10.69 -14.04 5.14
CA GLN A 107 11.41 -12.77 5.23
C GLN A 107 10.63 -11.74 6.05
N THR A 108 9.30 -11.72 5.92
CA THR A 108 8.45 -10.83 6.72
C THR A 108 8.54 -11.15 8.21
N LEU A 109 8.59 -12.44 8.59
CA LEU A 109 8.79 -12.84 9.99
C LEU A 109 10.18 -12.44 10.52
N ALA A 110 11.20 -12.47 9.66
CA ALA A 110 12.60 -12.19 10.02
C ALA A 110 13.00 -10.72 9.81
N MET A 111 12.07 -9.83 9.38
CA MET A 111 12.42 -8.45 9.04
C MET A 111 12.99 -7.68 10.24
N ASN A 112 13.90 -6.73 9.94
CA ASN A 112 14.41 -5.80 10.93
C ASN A 112 13.33 -4.77 11.30
N THR A 113 12.97 -4.69 12.58
CA THR A 113 11.94 -3.77 13.09
C THR A 113 12.47 -2.38 13.47
N ASP A 114 13.80 -2.19 13.44
CA ASP A 114 14.44 -0.92 13.82
C ASP A 114 14.62 0.05 12.63
N THR A 115 14.06 -0.32 11.47
CA THR A 115 14.11 0.51 10.25
C THR A 115 12.88 1.40 10.13
N THR A 116 13.03 2.53 9.45
CA THR A 116 11.92 3.44 9.16
C THR A 116 11.03 2.96 8.03
N ASP A 117 11.59 2.24 7.06
CA ASP A 117 10.86 1.64 5.94
C ASP A 117 10.68 0.14 6.18
N MET A 118 9.43 -0.25 6.47
CA MET A 118 9.07 -1.64 6.72
C MET A 118 9.27 -2.49 5.46
N THR A 119 8.90 -2.00 4.29
CA THR A 119 8.84 -2.79 3.06
C THR A 119 10.23 -3.19 2.59
N THR A 120 11.19 -2.26 2.59
CA THR A 120 12.59 -2.54 2.23
C THR A 120 13.34 -3.34 3.29
N SER A 121 12.85 -3.37 4.55
CA SER A 121 13.41 -4.19 5.61
C SER A 121 13.13 -5.70 5.45
N ILE A 122 12.13 -6.06 4.64
CA ILE A 122 11.75 -7.46 4.40
C ILE A 122 12.73 -8.15 3.47
N SER A 123 13.04 -7.52 2.33
CA SER A 123 13.94 -8.09 1.32
C SER A 123 14.58 -6.99 0.47
N LYS A 124 15.79 -7.28 -0.03
CA LYS A 124 16.45 -6.47 -1.07
C LYS A 124 15.85 -6.70 -2.45
N ASN A 125 15.15 -7.81 -2.65
CA ASN A 125 14.44 -8.13 -3.88
C ASN A 125 13.06 -7.46 -3.82
N PHE A 126 13.00 -6.23 -4.36
CA PHE A 126 11.83 -5.37 -4.34
C PHE A 126 11.40 -5.04 -5.77
N PHE A 127 10.17 -5.42 -6.13
CA PHE A 127 9.63 -5.27 -7.48
C PHE A 127 8.37 -4.42 -7.52
N PRO A 128 8.47 -3.14 -7.92
CA PRO A 128 7.30 -2.33 -8.22
C PRO A 128 6.53 -2.92 -9.40
N GLN A 129 5.22 -3.08 -9.23
CA GLN A 129 4.31 -3.56 -10.27
C GLN A 129 3.63 -2.37 -10.94
N MET A 130 3.45 -2.45 -12.26
CA MET A 130 2.84 -1.37 -13.04
C MET A 130 1.31 -1.31 -12.89
N THR A 131 0.70 -2.41 -12.46
CA THR A 131 -0.75 -2.52 -12.27
C THR A 131 -1.21 -1.63 -11.12
N VAL A 132 -2.24 -0.83 -11.36
CA VAL A 132 -2.96 -0.08 -10.33
C VAL A 132 -3.91 -1.04 -9.63
N ALA A 133 -3.69 -1.28 -8.35
CA ALA A 133 -4.45 -2.25 -7.58
C ALA A 133 -5.44 -1.61 -6.59
N SER A 134 -5.24 -0.33 -6.25
CA SER A 134 -6.10 0.36 -5.29
C SER A 134 -6.18 1.87 -5.52
N VAL A 135 -7.17 2.49 -4.86
CA VAL A 135 -7.21 3.92 -4.57
C VAL A 135 -6.82 4.11 -3.12
N THR A 136 -5.90 5.03 -2.82
CA THR A 136 -5.52 5.35 -1.44
C THR A 136 -6.48 6.39 -0.88
N CYS A 137 -7.49 5.95 -0.15
CA CYS A 137 -8.61 6.78 0.33
C CYS A 137 -8.24 7.60 1.58
N PHE A 138 -7.26 8.48 1.48
CA PHE A 138 -6.84 9.35 2.59
C PHE A 138 -7.69 10.63 2.73
N ASN A 139 -8.47 10.97 1.71
CA ASN A 139 -9.28 12.17 1.62
C ASN A 139 -10.62 12.05 2.39
N THR A 140 -10.55 11.67 3.65
CA THR A 140 -11.72 11.45 4.52
C THR A 140 -12.30 12.75 5.06
N ASP A 141 -11.50 13.80 5.11
CA ASP A 141 -11.84 15.19 5.48
C ASP A 141 -10.69 16.12 5.08
N ASN A 142 -10.89 17.43 5.17
CA ASN A 142 -9.93 18.45 4.77
C ASN A 142 -8.59 18.33 5.51
N TYR A 143 -8.62 18.00 6.81
CA TYR A 143 -7.41 17.84 7.60
C TYR A 143 -6.59 16.62 7.17
N ASN A 144 -7.23 15.46 6.99
CA ASN A 144 -6.57 14.25 6.56
C ASN A 144 -6.05 14.37 5.12
N THR A 145 -6.78 15.04 4.25
CA THR A 145 -6.36 15.36 2.88
C THR A 145 -5.10 16.22 2.89
N TRP A 146 -5.13 17.36 3.57
CA TRP A 146 -3.97 18.25 3.71
C TRP A 146 -2.77 17.55 4.34
N ARG A 147 -2.98 16.83 5.44
CA ARG A 147 -1.91 16.10 6.13
C ARG A 147 -1.24 15.08 5.22
N SER A 148 -2.01 14.34 4.42
CA SER A 148 -1.48 13.33 3.51
C SER A 148 -0.72 13.96 2.36
N ALA A 149 -1.25 15.03 1.75
CA ALA A 149 -0.59 15.83 0.74
C ALA A 149 0.75 16.39 1.23
N PHE A 150 0.74 17.02 2.42
CA PHE A 150 1.94 17.57 3.04
C PHE A 150 3.02 16.48 3.29
N ARG A 151 2.63 15.34 3.87
CA ARG A 151 3.55 14.23 4.13
C ARG A 151 4.16 13.68 2.85
N GLU A 152 3.36 13.52 1.80
CA GLU A 152 3.83 13.04 0.51
C GLU A 152 4.81 14.02 -0.13
N CYS A 153 4.49 15.31 -0.17
CA CYS A 153 5.39 16.34 -0.70
C CYS A 153 6.71 16.40 0.09
N VAL A 154 6.66 16.35 1.42
CA VAL A 154 7.87 16.32 2.26
C VAL A 154 8.70 15.06 1.96
N LYS A 155 8.09 13.89 1.85
CA LYS A 155 8.76 12.63 1.53
C LYS A 155 9.43 12.70 0.16
N LEU A 156 8.74 13.22 -0.86
CA LEU A 156 9.29 13.42 -2.20
C LEU A 156 10.47 14.41 -2.19
N ALA A 157 10.31 15.55 -1.54
CA ALA A 157 11.33 16.61 -1.51
C ALA A 157 12.57 16.24 -0.69
N SER A 158 12.45 15.34 0.28
CA SER A 158 13.55 14.95 1.16
C SER A 158 14.57 14.00 0.53
N GLY A 159 14.23 13.38 -0.61
CA GLY A 159 15.12 12.41 -1.29
C GLY A 159 15.38 11.11 -0.50
N VAL A 160 14.57 10.79 0.52
CA VAL A 160 14.77 9.59 1.37
C VAL A 160 14.24 8.30 0.75
N ILE A 161 13.56 8.39 -0.39
CA ILE A 161 13.03 7.21 -1.08
C ILE A 161 14.16 6.57 -1.88
N GLU A 162 14.52 5.34 -1.53
CA GLU A 162 15.55 4.60 -2.25
C GLU A 162 15.14 4.37 -3.72
N GLY A 163 16.08 4.62 -4.64
CA GLY A 163 15.82 4.51 -6.09
C GLY A 163 14.99 5.66 -6.68
N GLN A 164 14.78 6.75 -5.93
CA GLN A 164 14.01 7.90 -6.39
C GLN A 164 14.69 8.58 -7.58
N ASN A 165 13.92 8.81 -8.66
CA ASN A 165 14.36 9.58 -9.82
C ASN A 165 13.99 11.05 -9.63
N ASN A 166 14.97 11.96 -9.80
CA ASN A 166 14.74 13.40 -9.60
C ASN A 166 13.72 13.99 -10.57
N THR A 167 13.70 13.54 -11.82
CA THR A 167 12.71 14.02 -12.82
C THR A 167 11.30 13.61 -12.43
N GLU A 168 11.08 12.34 -12.12
CA GLU A 168 9.77 11.85 -11.65
C GLU A 168 9.34 12.53 -10.36
N THR A 169 10.27 12.81 -9.46
CA THR A 169 10.00 13.53 -8.22
C THR A 169 9.47 14.94 -8.47
N LEU A 170 10.15 15.68 -9.36
CA LEU A 170 9.73 17.03 -9.73
C LEU A 170 8.39 17.03 -10.45
N GLU A 171 8.13 16.07 -11.33
CA GLU A 171 6.84 15.90 -12.00
C GLU A 171 5.72 15.65 -10.99
N ARG A 172 5.90 14.74 -10.03
CA ARG A 172 4.93 14.49 -8.95
C ARG A 172 4.68 15.72 -8.08
N LEU A 173 5.75 16.41 -7.67
CA LEU A 173 5.62 17.67 -6.91
C LEU A 173 4.88 18.74 -7.70
N ASN A 174 5.14 18.86 -9.00
CA ASN A 174 4.41 19.80 -9.86
C ASN A 174 2.91 19.47 -9.91
N VAL A 175 2.55 18.19 -10.03
CA VAL A 175 1.14 17.76 -9.99
C VAL A 175 0.49 18.16 -8.67
N TRP A 176 1.14 17.88 -7.53
CA TRP A 176 0.62 18.26 -6.21
C TRP A 176 0.41 19.77 -6.02
N THR A 177 1.19 20.59 -6.69
CA THR A 177 1.12 22.06 -6.55
C THR A 177 0.27 22.75 -7.60
N THR A 178 -0.10 22.08 -8.68
CA THR A 178 -0.76 22.71 -9.84
C THR A 178 -2.04 22.02 -10.29
N GLN A 179 -2.28 20.77 -9.86
CA GLN A 179 -3.39 19.98 -10.36
C GLN A 179 -4.23 19.46 -9.21
N ALA A 180 -5.52 19.78 -9.25
CA ALA A 180 -6.55 19.10 -8.48
C ALA A 180 -7.50 18.38 -9.44
N CYS A 181 -7.96 17.20 -9.05
CA CYS A 181 -8.97 16.47 -9.81
C CYS A 181 -10.01 15.87 -8.86
N GLY A 182 -11.17 15.47 -9.42
CA GLY A 182 -12.29 14.95 -8.65
C GLY A 182 -13.07 16.01 -7.91
N ASP A 183 -13.80 15.59 -6.86
CA ASP A 183 -14.75 16.40 -6.12
C ASP A 183 -14.13 17.55 -5.30
N PHE A 184 -12.80 17.64 -5.28
CA PHE A 184 -12.01 18.65 -4.55
C PHE A 184 -11.33 19.68 -5.47
N ALA A 185 -11.68 19.70 -6.75
CA ALA A 185 -11.07 20.61 -7.71
C ALA A 185 -11.44 22.10 -7.48
N ASP A 186 -12.52 22.34 -6.74
CA ASP A 186 -13.09 23.68 -6.48
C ASP A 186 -12.85 24.17 -5.03
N GLU A 187 -12.11 23.45 -4.19
CA GLU A 187 -11.68 23.84 -2.85
C GLU A 187 -10.19 24.25 -2.82
#